data_c977a2a7203d3465d871ddee38d4abdb
#
_entry.id   c977a2a7203d3465d871ddee38d4abdb
#
_cell.length_a   1.000
_cell.length_b   1.000
_cell.length_c   1.000
_cell.angle_alpha   90.00
_cell.angle_beta   90.00
_cell.angle_gamma   90.00
#
_symmetry.space_group_name_H-M   'P 1'
#
loop_
_entity.id
_entity.type
_entity.pdbx_description
1 polymer ?
#
loop_
_entity_poly.entity_id
_entity_poly.type
_entity_poly.pdbx_seq_one_letter_code
_entity_poly.pdbx_strand_id
1 'polypeptide(L)'
;MTSKHFENRRALLATALTATLAAPVLGQTSGRTVKVVLPNATGSGVDAITRSAQDALAKALGAPVIVDNQPGAGGIVGLQTLAKSAPDGFTLSVVSNNVVIFPSVFKTIPFDMPGDFTPIAIVGATPIVLVVNPSKVSATNHKEFAALLKSKPDEFTYGSGGNGTILHLTGEQYVGEVGAKARHIPYKGVGPFVTDLIGGQIDFGTLSLPSVQAHIKSGALRAIGMGGAQRTPAAPDIPTIAEQGLPSYVVEAWFGVLGPKGMAPADVKRVHDALVIAFADPVVKEAMAKQGNTINVSTTEFAQGYFRSEKDKYAKLVKKAGIELQ
;
A
#
# COMPACT_ATOMS: atom_id res chain seq x y z
N MET A 1 -86.45 28.75 11.76
CA MET A 1 -85.71 27.83 12.63
C MET A 1 -85.04 26.78 11.76
N THR A 2 -83.87 27.09 11.17
CA THR A 2 -83.03 26.11 10.48
C THR A 2 -81.74 26.87 10.03
N SER A 3 -80.75 26.94 10.87
CA SER A 3 -79.42 27.39 10.41
C SER A 3 -78.42 27.35 11.57
N LYS A 4 -78.14 26.21 12.17
CA LYS A 4 -77.05 26.04 13.16
C LYS A 4 -76.35 24.67 13.13
N HIS A 5 -76.60 23.82 12.11
CA HIS A 5 -76.02 22.47 12.07
C HIS A 5 -74.96 22.24 11.02
N PHE A 6 -74.53 23.26 10.24
CA PHE A 6 -73.61 23.08 9.15
C PHE A 6 -72.18 23.62 9.45
N GLU A 7 -71.99 24.41 10.53
CA GLU A 7 -70.68 24.97 10.82
C GLU A 7 -69.68 24.06 11.58
N ASN A 8 -70.24 23.04 12.32
CA ASN A 8 -69.37 22.16 13.13
C ASN A 8 -68.74 20.97 12.37
N ARG A 9 -69.08 20.76 11.10
CA ARG A 9 -68.41 19.71 10.29
C ARG A 9 -67.20 20.14 9.51
N ARG A 10 -66.94 21.43 9.35
CA ARG A 10 -65.77 21.97 8.65
C ARG A 10 -64.55 22.19 9.57
N ALA A 11 -64.75 22.29 10.88
CA ALA A 11 -63.68 22.45 11.85
C ALA A 11 -63.00 21.14 12.26
N LEU A 12 -63.58 19.97 12.03
CA LEU A 12 -63.05 18.65 12.37
C LEU A 12 -62.18 18.02 11.25
N LEU A 13 -62.16 18.59 10.06
CA LEU A 13 -61.37 18.09 8.94
C LEU A 13 -60.02 18.84 8.72
N ALA A 14 -59.78 19.91 9.49
CA ALA A 14 -58.56 20.71 9.37
C ALA A 14 -57.45 20.33 10.35
N THR A 15 -57.69 19.43 11.33
CA THR A 15 -56.70 19.07 12.37
C THR A 15 -56.09 17.69 12.19
N ALA A 16 -56.38 16.96 11.11
CA ALA A 16 -55.90 15.59 10.88
C ALA A 16 -54.76 15.48 9.83
N LEU A 17 -54.15 16.60 9.41
CA LEU A 17 -53.20 16.58 8.28
C LEU A 17 -51.79 17.08 8.61
N THR A 18 -51.35 17.03 9.86
CA THR A 18 -49.96 17.42 10.24
C THR A 18 -49.23 16.39 11.12
N ALA A 19 -49.65 15.14 11.09
CA ALA A 19 -48.90 14.02 11.69
C ALA A 19 -48.28 13.15 10.58
N THR A 20 -47.63 13.75 9.58
CA THR A 20 -46.85 13.04 8.58
C THR A 20 -45.40 12.98 8.97
N LEU A 21 -44.99 11.82 9.53
CA LEU A 21 -43.81 11.08 9.15
C LEU A 21 -42.46 11.85 9.25
N ALA A 22 -42.00 12.05 10.46
CA ALA A 22 -40.56 11.90 10.69
C ALA A 22 -40.26 10.39 10.72
N ALA A 23 -40.33 9.72 9.56
CA ALA A 23 -39.68 8.45 9.37
C ALA A 23 -38.16 8.72 9.58
N PRO A 24 -37.47 7.96 10.44
CA PRO A 24 -36.03 8.03 10.43
C PRO A 24 -35.62 7.76 8.98
N VAL A 25 -34.90 8.68 8.38
CA VAL A 25 -34.12 8.44 7.17
C VAL A 25 -33.09 7.40 7.61
N LEU A 26 -33.51 6.12 7.62
CA LEU A 26 -32.56 5.02 7.55
C LEU A 26 -31.79 5.29 6.27
N GLY A 27 -30.53 5.73 6.45
CA GLY A 27 -29.64 6.04 5.36
C GLY A 27 -29.72 4.90 4.36
N GLN A 28 -30.40 5.14 3.23
CA GLN A 28 -30.23 4.31 2.06
C GLN A 28 -28.74 4.34 1.80
N THR A 29 -28.06 3.25 2.13
CA THR A 29 -26.77 2.95 1.56
C THR A 29 -27.01 3.01 0.05
N SER A 30 -26.72 4.17 -0.51
CA SER A 30 -26.85 4.41 -1.94
C SER A 30 -26.10 3.26 -2.59
N GLY A 31 -26.65 2.61 -3.64
CA GLY A 31 -25.99 1.53 -4.36
C GLY A 31 -24.68 1.95 -5.05
N ARG A 32 -23.98 2.94 -4.47
CA ARG A 32 -22.69 3.46 -4.90
C ARG A 32 -21.58 2.49 -4.51
N THR A 33 -20.75 2.20 -5.46
CA THR A 33 -19.56 1.36 -5.30
C THR A 33 -18.41 2.20 -4.73
N VAL A 34 -17.70 1.64 -3.77
CA VAL A 34 -16.42 2.22 -3.31
C VAL A 34 -15.31 1.72 -4.23
N LYS A 35 -14.62 2.65 -4.85
CA LYS A 35 -13.48 2.40 -5.72
C LYS A 35 -12.18 2.55 -4.91
N VAL A 36 -11.38 1.49 -4.87
CA VAL A 36 -10.03 1.52 -4.28
C VAL A 36 -9.01 1.54 -5.42
N VAL A 37 -8.47 2.72 -5.68
CA VAL A 37 -7.40 2.92 -6.67
C VAL A 37 -6.09 2.44 -6.08
N LEU A 38 -5.43 1.49 -6.74
CA LEU A 38 -4.10 1.05 -6.37
C LEU A 38 -3.06 1.65 -7.32
N PRO A 39 -2.15 2.49 -6.84
CA PRO A 39 -1.07 3.03 -7.67
C PRO A 39 0.02 1.99 -8.00
N ASN A 40 -0.28 0.72 -7.82
CA ASN A 40 0.62 -0.40 -7.98
C ASN A 40 0.05 -1.44 -8.96
N ALA A 41 0.94 -2.18 -9.62
CA ALA A 41 0.53 -3.27 -10.50
C ALA A 41 -0.08 -4.43 -9.72
N THR A 42 -0.92 -5.21 -10.39
CA THR A 42 -1.43 -6.49 -9.90
C THR A 42 -0.26 -7.41 -9.49
N GLY A 43 -0.44 -8.15 -8.40
CA GLY A 43 0.60 -9.03 -7.83
C GLY A 43 1.62 -8.32 -6.94
N SER A 44 1.52 -6.99 -6.76
CA SER A 44 2.31 -6.28 -5.75
C SER A 44 1.84 -6.57 -4.33
N GLY A 45 2.67 -6.28 -3.31
CA GLY A 45 2.28 -6.42 -1.91
C GLY A 45 1.02 -5.60 -1.55
N VAL A 46 0.89 -4.38 -2.11
CA VAL A 46 -0.32 -3.53 -1.95
C VAL A 46 -1.56 -4.21 -2.52
N ASP A 47 -1.44 -4.81 -3.72
CA ASP A 47 -2.54 -5.53 -4.38
C ASP A 47 -2.97 -6.75 -3.55
N ALA A 48 -2.00 -7.56 -3.10
CA ALA A 48 -2.26 -8.75 -2.29
C ALA A 48 -3.01 -8.42 -0.99
N ILE A 49 -2.57 -7.39 -0.25
CA ILE A 49 -3.21 -6.92 0.99
C ILE A 49 -4.62 -6.41 0.72
N THR A 50 -4.78 -5.55 -0.28
CA THR A 50 -6.08 -4.94 -0.59
C THR A 50 -7.11 -5.99 -0.97
N ARG A 51 -6.74 -6.96 -1.82
CA ARG A 51 -7.65 -8.03 -2.23
C ARG A 51 -7.99 -8.98 -1.08
N SER A 52 -7.05 -9.26 -0.17
CA SER A 52 -7.33 -10.08 1.02
C SER A 52 -8.37 -9.44 1.95
N ALA A 53 -8.45 -8.10 1.98
CA ALA A 53 -9.40 -7.37 2.81
C ALA A 53 -10.66 -6.90 2.05
N GLN A 54 -10.75 -7.09 0.72
CA GLN A 54 -11.77 -6.50 -0.15
C GLN A 54 -13.20 -6.85 0.29
N ASP A 55 -13.49 -8.13 0.51
CA ASP A 55 -14.85 -8.59 0.86
C ASP A 55 -15.25 -8.15 2.26
N ALA A 56 -14.31 -8.23 3.23
CA ALA A 56 -14.53 -7.76 4.59
C ALA A 56 -14.76 -6.25 4.62
N LEU A 57 -14.01 -5.49 3.81
CA LEU A 57 -14.18 -4.04 3.68
C LEU A 57 -15.53 -3.69 3.02
N ALA A 58 -15.94 -4.42 1.97
CA ALA A 58 -17.25 -4.24 1.35
C ALA A 58 -18.40 -4.46 2.34
N LYS A 59 -18.29 -5.52 3.15
CA LYS A 59 -19.24 -5.82 4.22
C LYS A 59 -19.28 -4.72 5.28
N ALA A 60 -18.11 -4.25 5.73
CA ALA A 60 -18.00 -3.21 6.76
C ALA A 60 -18.53 -1.85 6.28
N LEU A 61 -18.30 -1.50 5.01
CA LEU A 61 -18.81 -0.27 4.39
C LEU A 61 -20.30 -0.35 4.00
N GLY A 62 -20.89 -1.55 3.93
CA GLY A 62 -22.24 -1.76 3.41
C GLY A 62 -22.38 -1.41 1.93
N ALA A 63 -21.29 -1.50 1.15
CA ALA A 63 -21.22 -1.12 -0.26
C ALA A 63 -20.23 -2.01 -1.02
N PRO A 64 -20.47 -2.32 -2.31
CA PRO A 64 -19.50 -3.03 -3.13
C PRO A 64 -18.16 -2.29 -3.16
N VAL A 65 -17.05 -3.03 -3.08
CA VAL A 65 -15.69 -2.51 -3.21
C VAL A 65 -15.06 -3.04 -4.48
N ILE A 66 -14.57 -2.17 -5.34
CA ILE A 66 -13.83 -2.52 -6.57
C ILE A 66 -12.39 -2.05 -6.44
N VAL A 67 -11.46 -2.97 -6.67
CA VAL A 67 -10.02 -2.68 -6.72
C VAL A 67 -9.64 -2.38 -8.17
N ASP A 68 -9.09 -1.18 -8.39
CA ASP A 68 -8.68 -0.66 -9.69
C ASP A 68 -7.17 -0.37 -9.70
N ASN A 69 -6.40 -1.24 -10.31
CA ASN A 69 -4.96 -1.08 -10.42
C ASN A 69 -4.62 -0.06 -11.51
N GLN A 70 -3.98 1.04 -11.14
CA GLN A 70 -3.52 2.11 -12.02
C GLN A 70 -2.02 2.35 -11.85
N PRO A 71 -1.16 1.41 -12.29
CA PRO A 71 0.28 1.57 -12.24
C PRO A 71 0.73 2.63 -13.26
N GLY A 72 1.97 3.10 -13.11
CA GLY A 72 2.59 4.04 -14.05
C GLY A 72 3.38 5.11 -13.31
N ALA A 73 4.55 5.46 -13.85
CA ALA A 73 5.50 6.40 -13.23
C ALA A 73 5.71 6.10 -11.73
N GLY A 74 5.97 4.83 -11.39
CA GLY A 74 6.14 4.39 -10.00
C GLY A 74 4.86 4.37 -9.14
N GLY A 75 3.73 4.87 -9.64
CA GLY A 75 2.45 4.99 -8.92
C GLY A 75 1.81 6.40 -9.02
N ILE A 76 2.49 7.34 -9.64
CA ILE A 76 2.00 8.73 -9.78
C ILE A 76 0.65 8.79 -10.50
N VAL A 77 0.43 7.94 -11.52
CA VAL A 77 -0.82 7.90 -12.30
C VAL A 77 -2.05 7.63 -11.41
N GLY A 78 -2.00 6.58 -10.60
CA GLY A 78 -3.10 6.23 -9.69
C GLY A 78 -3.35 7.30 -8.62
N LEU A 79 -2.29 7.90 -8.07
CA LEU A 79 -2.42 8.99 -7.10
C LEU A 79 -3.01 10.26 -7.73
N GLN A 80 -2.68 10.56 -8.98
CA GLN A 80 -3.30 11.69 -9.69
C GLN A 80 -4.81 11.47 -9.88
N THR A 81 -5.24 10.23 -10.13
CA THR A 81 -6.66 9.88 -10.17
C THR A 81 -7.33 10.12 -8.82
N LEU A 82 -6.70 9.70 -7.72
CA LEU A 82 -7.23 9.95 -6.37
C LEU A 82 -7.31 11.44 -6.07
N ALA A 83 -6.26 12.22 -6.35
CA ALA A 83 -6.21 13.66 -6.06
C ALA A 83 -7.33 14.45 -6.76
N LYS A 84 -7.79 13.97 -7.93
CA LYS A 84 -8.88 14.57 -8.71
C LYS A 84 -10.28 14.04 -8.36
N SER A 85 -10.36 13.06 -7.46
CA SER A 85 -11.65 12.45 -7.09
C SER A 85 -12.43 13.31 -6.10
N ALA A 86 -13.76 13.11 -6.03
CA ALA A 86 -14.61 13.77 -5.05
C ALA A 86 -14.27 13.30 -3.62
N PRO A 87 -14.24 14.21 -2.63
CA PRO A 87 -13.86 13.88 -1.26
C PRO A 87 -15.05 13.30 -0.43
N ASP A 88 -15.81 12.40 -1.01
CA ASP A 88 -17.07 11.83 -0.48
C ASP A 88 -16.90 10.42 0.12
N GLY A 89 -15.67 9.91 0.19
CA GLY A 89 -15.36 8.61 0.75
C GLY A 89 -15.74 7.40 -0.12
N PHE A 90 -16.03 7.61 -1.42
CA PHE A 90 -16.29 6.53 -2.38
C PHE A 90 -15.12 6.28 -3.35
N THR A 91 -14.10 7.14 -3.34
CA THR A 91 -12.82 6.85 -3.98
C THR A 91 -11.73 6.93 -2.94
N LEU A 92 -11.02 5.83 -2.76
CA LEU A 92 -9.93 5.66 -1.79
C LEU A 92 -8.69 5.12 -2.52
N SER A 93 -7.54 5.18 -1.87
CA SER A 93 -6.34 4.49 -2.35
C SER A 93 -5.67 3.74 -1.20
N VAL A 94 -5.27 2.50 -1.44
CA VAL A 94 -4.30 1.81 -0.59
C VAL A 94 -2.93 2.02 -1.21
N VAL A 95 -2.01 2.55 -0.42
CA VAL A 95 -0.70 2.99 -0.85
C VAL A 95 0.40 2.35 -0.01
N SER A 96 1.61 2.33 -0.55
CA SER A 96 2.83 2.00 0.21
C SER A 96 3.68 3.25 0.42
N ASN A 97 4.78 3.10 1.11
CA ASN A 97 5.78 4.15 1.31
C ASN A 97 6.33 4.80 0.02
N ASN A 98 6.07 4.24 -1.16
CA ASN A 98 6.40 4.89 -2.43
C ASN A 98 5.91 6.34 -2.50
N VAL A 99 4.67 6.60 -2.00
CA VAL A 99 4.02 7.92 -2.13
C VAL A 99 4.77 9.04 -1.41
N VAL A 100 5.50 8.72 -0.34
CA VAL A 100 6.32 9.68 0.42
C VAL A 100 7.77 9.76 -0.10
N ILE A 101 8.18 8.83 -0.97
CA ILE A 101 9.49 8.81 -1.64
C ILE A 101 9.46 9.72 -2.88
N PHE A 102 8.36 9.75 -3.63
CA PHE A 102 8.23 10.48 -4.91
C PHE A 102 8.70 11.93 -4.86
N PRO A 103 8.37 12.76 -3.85
CA PRO A 103 8.83 14.16 -3.79
C PRO A 103 10.36 14.32 -3.76
N SER A 104 11.09 13.25 -3.42
CA SER A 104 12.54 13.26 -3.32
C SER A 104 13.24 12.66 -4.55
N VAL A 105 12.48 12.06 -5.48
CA VAL A 105 13.03 11.39 -6.68
C VAL A 105 12.61 12.07 -7.96
N PHE A 106 11.41 12.67 -8.01
CA PHE A 106 10.91 13.33 -9.21
C PHE A 106 10.94 14.85 -9.07
N LYS A 107 11.47 15.55 -10.08
CA LYS A 107 11.49 17.02 -10.15
C LYS A 107 10.09 17.62 -10.13
N THR A 108 9.14 16.91 -10.74
CA THR A 108 7.76 17.38 -10.87
C THR A 108 6.80 16.22 -10.65
N ILE A 109 5.88 16.39 -9.71
CA ILE A 109 4.74 15.49 -9.49
C ILE A 109 3.45 16.33 -9.53
N PRO A 110 2.34 15.79 -10.07
CA PRO A 110 1.12 16.57 -10.30
C PRO A 110 0.22 16.71 -9.05
N PHE A 111 0.79 16.57 -7.86
CA PHE A 111 0.11 16.70 -6.55
C PHE A 111 1.14 16.99 -5.45
N ASP A 112 0.69 17.52 -4.32
CA ASP A 112 1.49 17.61 -3.09
C ASP A 112 1.21 16.43 -2.16
N MET A 113 2.27 15.79 -1.65
CA MET A 113 2.17 14.69 -0.68
C MET A 113 2.66 15.15 0.70
N PRO A 114 1.81 15.05 1.75
CA PRO A 114 0.42 14.56 1.78
C PRO A 114 -0.65 15.63 1.52
N GLY A 115 -0.29 16.88 1.18
CA GLY A 115 -1.17 18.05 1.18
C GLY A 115 -2.44 17.98 0.31
N ASP A 116 -2.42 17.18 -0.78
CA ASP A 116 -3.58 16.96 -1.65
C ASP A 116 -4.36 15.68 -1.34
N PHE A 117 -4.09 15.06 -0.18
CA PHE A 117 -4.74 13.85 0.27
C PHE A 117 -5.20 13.94 1.72
N THR A 118 -6.11 13.06 2.10
CA THR A 118 -6.56 12.86 3.47
C THR A 118 -6.05 11.49 3.95
N PRO A 119 -4.95 11.42 4.73
CA PRO A 119 -4.53 10.17 5.36
C PRO A 119 -5.58 9.67 6.35
N ILE A 120 -6.00 8.38 6.20
CA ILE A 120 -7.08 7.79 7.00
C ILE A 120 -6.51 6.84 8.04
N ALA A 121 -5.66 5.90 7.62
CA ALA A 121 -5.00 4.96 8.52
C ALA A 121 -3.70 4.40 7.91
N ILE A 122 -2.76 4.00 8.74
CA ILE A 122 -1.77 2.97 8.41
C ILE A 122 -2.41 1.64 8.75
N VAL A 123 -2.39 0.66 7.85
CA VAL A 123 -3.10 -0.62 8.05
C VAL A 123 -2.16 -1.79 8.34
N GLY A 124 -0.86 -1.61 8.14
CA GLY A 124 0.14 -2.63 8.43
C GLY A 124 1.40 -2.50 7.58
N ALA A 125 2.19 -3.57 7.57
CA ALA A 125 3.43 -3.64 6.81
C ALA A 125 3.63 -5.01 6.16
N THR A 126 4.46 -5.05 5.11
CA THR A 126 4.90 -6.28 4.45
C THR A 126 6.42 -6.40 4.56
N PRO A 127 6.94 -7.59 4.82
CA PRO A 127 8.38 -7.81 4.82
C PRO A 127 8.95 -7.71 3.40
N ILE A 128 10.11 -7.09 3.30
CA ILE A 128 10.94 -7.05 2.09
C ILE A 128 11.95 -8.19 2.15
N VAL A 129 12.16 -8.87 1.05
CA VAL A 129 13.16 -9.92 0.90
C VAL A 129 14.10 -9.60 -0.25
N LEU A 130 15.40 -9.77 -0.04
CA LEU A 130 16.41 -9.76 -1.09
C LEU A 130 16.45 -11.13 -1.74
N VAL A 131 16.22 -11.19 -3.04
CA VAL A 131 16.19 -12.42 -3.84
C VAL A 131 17.13 -12.34 -5.03
N VAL A 132 17.61 -13.49 -5.46
CA VAL A 132 18.48 -13.65 -6.62
C VAL A 132 17.94 -14.72 -7.57
N ASN A 133 18.31 -14.64 -8.84
CA ASN A 133 18.15 -15.76 -9.76
C ASN A 133 19.25 -16.81 -9.47
N PRO A 134 18.92 -18.05 -9.07
CA PRO A 134 19.92 -19.04 -8.67
C PRO A 134 20.79 -19.56 -9.82
N SER A 135 20.37 -19.37 -11.09
CA SER A 135 21.18 -19.73 -12.26
C SER A 135 22.25 -18.68 -12.59
N LYS A 136 22.09 -17.45 -12.10
CA LYS A 136 23.00 -16.32 -12.31
C LYS A 136 23.89 -16.05 -11.10
N VAL A 137 23.35 -16.26 -9.91
CA VAL A 137 23.99 -15.92 -8.64
C VAL A 137 24.15 -17.18 -7.79
N SER A 138 25.39 -17.62 -7.59
CA SER A 138 25.69 -18.82 -6.79
C SER A 138 25.55 -18.62 -5.29
N ALA A 139 25.66 -17.36 -4.81
CA ALA A 139 25.56 -17.01 -3.38
C ALA A 139 24.25 -17.51 -2.75
N THR A 140 24.33 -18.01 -1.51
CA THR A 140 23.22 -18.56 -0.76
C THR A 140 22.85 -17.73 0.47
N ASN A 141 23.66 -16.76 0.83
CA ASN A 141 23.47 -15.89 2.00
C ASN A 141 24.03 -14.48 1.73
N HIS A 142 23.77 -13.56 2.67
CA HIS A 142 24.20 -12.16 2.55
C HIS A 142 25.71 -12.02 2.39
N LYS A 143 26.51 -12.74 3.20
CA LYS A 143 27.97 -12.58 3.20
C LYS A 143 28.59 -13.00 1.86
N GLU A 144 28.14 -14.13 1.31
CA GLU A 144 28.58 -14.61 0.01
C GLU A 144 28.16 -13.64 -1.10
N PHE A 145 26.90 -13.15 -1.04
CA PHE A 145 26.40 -12.25 -2.06
C PHE A 145 27.08 -10.89 -2.04
N ALA A 146 27.32 -10.32 -0.86
CA ALA A 146 28.07 -9.08 -0.71
C ALA A 146 29.52 -9.22 -1.24
N ALA A 147 30.19 -10.34 -0.95
CA ALA A 147 31.53 -10.62 -1.48
C ALA A 147 31.53 -10.75 -3.00
N LEU A 148 30.52 -11.44 -3.57
CA LEU A 148 30.37 -11.61 -5.01
C LEU A 148 30.14 -10.27 -5.72
N LEU A 149 29.24 -9.43 -5.22
CA LEU A 149 29.00 -8.09 -5.77
C LEU A 149 30.25 -7.21 -5.77
N LYS A 150 31.03 -7.24 -4.69
CA LYS A 150 32.30 -6.48 -4.58
C LYS A 150 33.38 -6.97 -5.55
N SER A 151 33.44 -8.27 -5.80
CA SER A 151 34.43 -8.86 -6.69
C SER A 151 34.22 -8.53 -8.17
N LYS A 152 33.00 -8.10 -8.53
CA LYS A 152 32.57 -7.86 -9.91
C LYS A 152 31.74 -6.56 -10.00
N PRO A 153 32.38 -5.39 -9.79
CA PRO A 153 31.67 -4.11 -9.83
C PRO A 153 31.03 -3.87 -11.20
N ASP A 154 29.79 -3.38 -11.20
CA ASP A 154 28.95 -3.05 -12.37
C ASP A 154 28.58 -4.23 -13.29
N GLU A 155 28.98 -5.48 -12.97
CA GLU A 155 28.58 -6.66 -13.75
C GLU A 155 27.12 -7.09 -13.45
N PHE A 156 26.68 -6.93 -12.21
CA PHE A 156 25.34 -7.35 -11.77
C PHE A 156 24.29 -6.28 -12.05
N THR A 157 23.07 -6.76 -12.34
CA THR A 157 21.89 -5.93 -12.53
C THR A 157 20.82 -6.24 -11.50
N TYR A 158 20.11 -5.21 -11.01
CA TYR A 158 18.97 -5.41 -10.14
C TYR A 158 17.73 -4.67 -10.65
N GLY A 159 16.57 -5.27 -10.39
CA GLY A 159 15.29 -4.71 -10.80
C GLY A 159 14.57 -3.97 -9.68
N SER A 160 13.64 -3.11 -10.06
CA SER A 160 12.66 -2.51 -9.17
C SER A 160 11.31 -2.35 -9.85
N GLY A 161 10.27 -2.00 -9.08
CA GLY A 161 8.94 -1.68 -9.63
C GLY A 161 8.86 -0.31 -10.33
N GLY A 162 10.00 0.34 -10.55
CA GLY A 162 10.16 1.65 -11.17
C GLY A 162 10.96 2.60 -10.28
N ASN A 163 11.43 3.68 -10.88
CA ASN A 163 12.17 4.73 -10.19
C ASN A 163 11.33 5.33 -9.03
N GLY A 164 11.97 5.63 -7.91
CA GLY A 164 11.30 6.19 -6.73
C GLY A 164 10.43 5.22 -5.92
N THR A 165 10.41 3.94 -6.29
CA THR A 165 9.72 2.94 -5.47
C THR A 165 10.57 2.51 -4.28
N ILE A 166 9.93 1.98 -3.23
CA ILE A 166 10.65 1.41 -2.09
C ILE A 166 11.61 0.29 -2.54
N LEU A 167 11.24 -0.48 -3.57
CA LEU A 167 12.07 -1.55 -4.11
C LEU A 167 13.32 -1.01 -4.80
N HIS A 168 13.26 0.18 -5.43
CA HIS A 168 14.43 0.88 -5.93
C HIS A 168 15.33 1.32 -4.76
N LEU A 169 14.74 2.05 -3.79
CA LEU A 169 15.49 2.60 -2.67
C LEU A 169 16.16 1.52 -1.82
N THR A 170 15.49 0.40 -1.56
CA THR A 170 16.06 -0.71 -0.77
C THR A 170 17.14 -1.47 -1.53
N GLY A 171 17.05 -1.56 -2.85
CA GLY A 171 18.12 -2.08 -3.71
C GLY A 171 19.38 -1.21 -3.65
N GLU A 172 19.24 0.11 -3.86
CA GLU A 172 20.33 1.09 -3.74
C GLU A 172 20.94 1.09 -2.34
N GLN A 173 20.09 1.07 -1.30
CA GLN A 173 20.55 1.01 0.07
C GLN A 173 21.43 -0.24 0.30
N TYR A 174 20.97 -1.42 -0.17
CA TYR A 174 21.75 -2.66 -0.03
C TYR A 174 23.10 -2.56 -0.72
N VAL A 175 23.11 -2.18 -2.00
CA VAL A 175 24.34 -2.04 -2.80
C VAL A 175 25.31 -1.04 -2.16
N GLY A 176 24.80 0.11 -1.71
CA GLY A 176 25.60 1.15 -1.05
C GLY A 176 26.14 0.71 0.31
N GLU A 177 25.33 0.04 1.15
CA GLU A 177 25.77 -0.41 2.49
C GLU A 177 26.80 -1.54 2.43
N VAL A 178 26.72 -2.41 1.44
CA VAL A 178 27.79 -3.41 1.23
C VAL A 178 29.01 -2.82 0.51
N GLY A 179 28.99 -1.57 0.04
CA GLY A 179 30.09 -0.93 -0.67
C GLY A 179 30.38 -1.59 -2.02
N ALA A 180 29.35 -1.99 -2.74
CA ALA A 180 29.41 -2.59 -4.07
C ALA A 180 28.86 -1.63 -5.14
N LYS A 181 28.88 -2.07 -6.41
CA LYS A 181 28.24 -1.40 -7.55
C LYS A 181 27.41 -2.40 -8.33
N ALA A 182 26.21 -1.99 -8.71
CA ALA A 182 25.32 -2.76 -9.58
C ALA A 182 24.42 -1.81 -10.39
N ARG A 183 23.96 -2.24 -11.55
CA ARG A 183 23.13 -1.42 -12.44
C ARG A 183 21.66 -1.60 -12.14
N HIS A 184 20.94 -0.51 -11.91
CA HIS A 184 19.48 -0.51 -11.71
C HIS A 184 18.75 -0.62 -13.05
N ILE A 185 17.73 -1.50 -13.10
CA ILE A 185 16.80 -1.67 -14.23
C ILE A 185 15.38 -1.40 -13.73
N PRO A 186 14.78 -0.23 -14.02
CA PRO A 186 13.42 0.08 -13.62
C PRO A 186 12.37 -0.59 -14.50
N TYR A 187 11.38 -1.23 -13.88
CA TYR A 187 10.25 -1.86 -14.57
C TYR A 187 8.95 -1.05 -14.38
N LYS A 188 7.96 -1.30 -15.23
CA LYS A 188 6.61 -0.72 -15.09
C LYS A 188 5.75 -1.49 -14.07
N GLY A 189 6.33 -1.79 -12.89
CA GLY A 189 5.68 -2.52 -11.81
C GLY A 189 6.33 -3.87 -11.48
N VAL A 190 5.80 -4.56 -10.47
CA VAL A 190 6.39 -5.78 -9.90
C VAL A 190 6.27 -6.99 -10.85
N GLY A 191 5.17 -7.11 -11.60
CA GLY A 191 4.93 -8.27 -12.47
C GLY A 191 6.04 -8.51 -13.51
N PRO A 192 6.32 -7.55 -14.42
CA PRO A 192 7.42 -7.67 -15.38
C PRO A 192 8.79 -7.86 -14.71
N PHE A 193 9.03 -7.19 -13.58
CA PHE A 193 10.25 -7.33 -12.79
C PHE A 193 10.45 -8.78 -12.32
N VAL A 194 9.44 -9.41 -11.72
CA VAL A 194 9.51 -10.81 -11.26
C VAL A 194 9.72 -11.77 -12.43
N THR A 195 9.03 -11.53 -13.54
CA THR A 195 9.18 -12.37 -14.76
C THR A 195 10.62 -12.35 -15.27
N ASP A 196 11.21 -11.18 -15.41
CA ASP A 196 12.58 -11.04 -15.91
C ASP A 196 13.63 -11.54 -14.90
N LEU A 197 13.38 -11.40 -13.61
CA LEU A 197 14.24 -11.96 -12.56
C LEU A 197 14.24 -13.50 -12.63
N ILE A 198 13.08 -14.13 -12.76
CA ILE A 198 12.97 -15.60 -12.93
C ILE A 198 13.61 -16.04 -14.25
N GLY A 199 13.42 -15.27 -15.33
CA GLY A 199 14.00 -15.52 -16.64
C GLY A 199 15.51 -15.26 -16.73
N GLY A 200 16.14 -14.72 -15.68
CA GLY A 200 17.58 -14.43 -15.66
C GLY A 200 17.99 -13.24 -16.53
N GLN A 201 17.05 -12.34 -16.88
CA GLN A 201 17.37 -11.09 -17.58
C GLN A 201 18.03 -10.07 -16.65
N ILE A 202 17.74 -10.18 -15.36
CA ILE A 202 18.40 -9.48 -14.27
C ILE A 202 18.81 -10.47 -13.19
N ASP A 203 19.74 -10.08 -12.31
CA ASP A 203 20.43 -11.00 -11.40
C ASP A 203 19.77 -11.06 -10.02
N PHE A 204 19.30 -9.92 -9.50
CA PHE A 204 18.73 -9.83 -8.16
C PHE A 204 17.73 -8.68 -8.02
N GLY A 205 17.12 -8.59 -6.84
CA GLY A 205 16.32 -7.45 -6.43
C GLY A 205 15.70 -7.62 -5.05
N THR A 206 15.14 -6.53 -4.55
CA THR A 206 14.34 -6.53 -3.32
C THR A 206 12.87 -6.53 -3.68
N LEU A 207 12.09 -7.38 -3.04
CA LEU A 207 10.67 -7.58 -3.34
C LEU A 207 9.87 -7.78 -2.05
N SER A 208 8.58 -7.50 -2.08
CA SER A 208 7.69 -7.92 -0.99
C SER A 208 7.59 -9.44 -0.95
N LEU A 209 7.66 -10.05 0.23
CA LEU A 209 7.60 -11.50 0.38
C LEU A 209 6.37 -12.11 -0.33
N PRO A 210 5.14 -11.57 -0.21
CA PRO A 210 3.99 -12.13 -0.91
C PRO A 210 4.16 -12.23 -2.42
N SER A 211 4.90 -11.33 -3.04
CA SER A 211 5.10 -11.32 -4.50
C SER A 211 6.03 -12.44 -4.99
N VAL A 212 6.86 -12.99 -4.13
CA VAL A 212 7.90 -13.96 -4.52
C VAL A 212 7.93 -15.26 -3.69
N GLN A 213 7.10 -15.36 -2.66
CA GLN A 213 7.10 -16.51 -1.73
C GLN A 213 6.90 -17.84 -2.45
N ALA A 214 6.01 -17.91 -3.43
CA ALA A 214 5.80 -19.11 -4.24
C ALA A 214 7.03 -19.47 -5.08
N HIS A 215 7.71 -18.47 -5.64
CA HIS A 215 8.91 -18.64 -6.44
C HIS A 215 10.13 -19.04 -5.61
N ILE A 216 10.21 -18.56 -4.36
CA ILE A 216 11.23 -19.02 -3.41
C ILE A 216 10.98 -20.49 -3.03
N LYS A 217 9.73 -20.85 -2.72
CA LYS A 217 9.36 -22.23 -2.38
C LYS A 217 9.59 -23.23 -3.51
N SER A 218 9.38 -22.81 -4.75
CA SER A 218 9.63 -23.65 -5.94
C SER A 218 11.11 -23.70 -6.35
N GLY A 219 11.98 -22.87 -5.76
CA GLY A 219 13.39 -22.77 -6.15
C GLY A 219 13.65 -21.94 -7.41
N ALA A 220 12.62 -21.34 -8.02
CA ALA A 220 12.78 -20.44 -9.18
C ALA A 220 13.56 -19.16 -8.79
N LEU A 221 13.43 -18.72 -7.55
CA LEU A 221 14.21 -17.66 -6.95
C LEU A 221 14.85 -18.16 -5.64
N ARG A 222 15.98 -17.58 -5.26
CA ARG A 222 16.63 -17.84 -3.97
C ARG A 222 16.58 -16.60 -3.11
N ALA A 223 16.10 -16.75 -1.86
CA ALA A 223 16.18 -15.70 -0.86
C ALA A 223 17.61 -15.61 -0.28
N ILE A 224 18.15 -14.41 -0.27
CA ILE A 224 19.44 -14.09 0.38
C ILE A 224 19.23 -13.68 1.83
N GLY A 225 18.13 -12.96 2.12
CA GLY A 225 17.76 -12.59 3.47
C GLY A 225 16.57 -11.64 3.51
N MET A 226 15.91 -11.61 4.66
CA MET A 226 14.83 -10.67 4.95
C MET A 226 15.39 -9.29 5.31
N GLY A 227 14.68 -8.23 4.89
CA GLY A 227 15.06 -6.85 5.22
C GLY A 227 14.61 -6.38 6.60
N GLY A 228 13.67 -7.09 7.25
CA GLY A 228 13.16 -6.70 8.57
C GLY A 228 14.17 -6.87 9.71
N ALA A 229 13.90 -6.22 10.85
CA ALA A 229 14.71 -6.39 12.06
C ALA A 229 14.62 -7.80 12.65
N GLN A 230 13.54 -8.53 12.37
CA GLN A 230 13.28 -9.89 12.83
C GLN A 230 12.78 -10.76 11.67
N ARG A 231 12.95 -12.07 11.80
CA ARG A 231 12.37 -13.04 10.85
C ARG A 231 10.85 -12.97 10.88
N THR A 232 10.24 -13.21 9.72
CA THR A 232 8.77 -13.33 9.65
C THR A 232 8.33 -14.77 9.91
N PRO A 233 7.24 -14.99 10.67
CA PRO A 233 6.67 -16.33 10.85
C PRO A 233 6.24 -17.02 9.54
N ALA A 234 5.96 -16.25 8.47
CA ALA A 234 5.61 -16.81 7.17
C ALA A 234 6.80 -17.43 6.40
N ALA A 235 8.03 -17.10 6.81
CA ALA A 235 9.27 -17.65 6.23
C ALA A 235 10.37 -17.73 7.31
N PRO A 236 10.21 -18.56 8.37
CA PRO A 236 11.11 -18.58 9.53
C PRO A 236 12.51 -19.08 9.18
N ASP A 237 12.64 -19.84 8.09
CA ASP A 237 13.92 -20.37 7.62
C ASP A 237 14.79 -19.34 6.90
N ILE A 238 14.23 -18.18 6.51
CA ILE A 238 14.99 -17.11 5.85
C ILE A 238 15.51 -16.15 6.93
N PRO A 239 16.83 -16.12 7.19
CA PRO A 239 17.42 -15.21 8.17
C PRO A 239 17.30 -13.76 7.69
N THR A 240 17.33 -12.81 8.63
CA THR A 240 17.41 -11.39 8.24
C THR A 240 18.83 -11.04 7.77
N ILE A 241 18.94 -10.02 6.93
CA ILE A 241 20.25 -9.49 6.50
C ILE A 241 21.01 -8.93 7.72
N ALA A 242 20.27 -8.35 8.68
CA ALA A 242 20.83 -7.87 9.95
C ALA A 242 21.47 -9.01 10.78
N GLU A 243 20.78 -10.16 10.92
CA GLU A 243 21.32 -11.36 11.59
C GLU A 243 22.58 -11.89 10.91
N GLN A 244 22.69 -11.72 9.60
CA GLN A 244 23.82 -12.19 8.80
C GLN A 244 25.02 -11.24 8.81
N GLY A 245 24.94 -10.08 9.50
CA GLY A 245 26.08 -9.19 9.73
C GLY A 245 25.98 -7.81 9.11
N LEU A 246 24.80 -7.39 8.62
CA LEU A 246 24.53 -6.02 8.17
C LEU A 246 23.39 -5.39 9.00
N PRO A 247 23.63 -5.05 10.29
CA PRO A 247 22.57 -4.62 11.21
C PRO A 247 21.93 -3.28 10.85
N SER A 248 22.59 -2.47 10.00
CA SER A 248 22.05 -1.20 9.50
C SER A 248 20.97 -1.39 8.43
N TYR A 249 20.92 -2.55 7.76
CA TYR A 249 19.95 -2.83 6.73
C TYR A 249 18.64 -3.33 7.35
N VAL A 250 17.81 -2.40 7.78
CA VAL A 250 16.45 -2.68 8.28
C VAL A 250 15.44 -1.92 7.43
N VAL A 251 14.70 -2.67 6.62
CA VAL A 251 13.74 -2.13 5.65
C VAL A 251 12.41 -2.89 5.71
N GLU A 252 11.32 -2.15 5.69
CA GLU A 252 9.96 -2.67 5.61
C GLU A 252 9.15 -1.77 4.66
N ALA A 253 8.14 -2.36 4.01
CA ALA A 253 7.14 -1.60 3.30
C ALA A 253 5.87 -1.52 4.14
N TRP A 254 5.45 -0.32 4.50
CA TRP A 254 4.17 -0.11 5.18
C TRP A 254 3.07 0.23 4.18
N PHE A 255 1.83 0.03 4.60
CA PHE A 255 0.63 0.34 3.83
C PHE A 255 -0.25 1.31 4.58
N GLY A 256 -0.78 2.28 3.84
CA GLY A 256 -1.72 3.25 4.35
C GLY A 256 -2.91 3.43 3.42
N VAL A 257 -3.97 4.00 3.94
CA VAL A 257 -5.18 4.34 3.21
C VAL A 257 -5.30 5.85 3.12
N LEU A 258 -5.48 6.34 1.90
CA LEU A 258 -5.67 7.75 1.56
C LEU A 258 -7.05 7.96 0.94
N GLY A 259 -7.65 9.09 1.25
CA GLY A 259 -8.73 9.69 0.47
C GLY A 259 -8.28 10.96 -0.23
N PRO A 260 -9.12 11.55 -1.11
CA PRO A 260 -8.88 12.87 -1.68
C PRO A 260 -8.82 13.95 -0.59
N LYS A 261 -8.21 15.08 -0.91
CA LYS A 261 -8.17 16.24 -0.03
C LYS A 261 -9.55 16.73 0.34
N GLY A 262 -9.74 17.09 1.62
CA GLY A 262 -10.96 17.75 2.07
C GLY A 262 -12.13 16.81 2.35
N MET A 263 -11.90 15.52 2.59
CA MET A 263 -12.94 14.61 3.10
C MET A 263 -13.54 15.15 4.40
N ALA A 264 -14.86 15.08 4.52
CA ALA A 264 -15.55 15.45 5.76
C ALA A 264 -15.14 14.50 6.91
N PRO A 265 -15.02 14.98 8.17
CA PRO A 265 -14.66 14.15 9.31
C PRO A 265 -15.54 12.90 9.47
N ALA A 266 -16.83 12.99 9.15
CA ALA A 266 -17.76 11.88 9.19
C ALA A 266 -17.41 10.77 8.17
N ASP A 267 -17.00 11.15 6.94
CA ASP A 267 -16.57 10.20 5.91
C ASP A 267 -15.23 9.56 6.27
N VAL A 268 -14.29 10.33 6.79
CA VAL A 268 -13.01 9.81 7.30
C VAL A 268 -13.27 8.78 8.40
N LYS A 269 -14.13 9.10 9.38
CA LYS A 269 -14.50 8.18 10.45
C LYS A 269 -15.17 6.92 9.93
N ARG A 270 -16.13 7.04 9.02
CA ARG A 270 -16.83 5.90 8.41
C ARG A 270 -15.86 4.93 7.73
N VAL A 271 -14.93 5.46 6.95
CA VAL A 271 -13.91 4.64 6.25
C VAL A 271 -12.94 4.03 7.26
N HIS A 272 -12.47 4.80 8.25
CA HIS A 272 -11.57 4.31 9.29
C HIS A 272 -12.20 3.17 10.10
N ASP A 273 -13.44 3.32 10.56
CA ASP A 273 -14.16 2.28 11.31
C ASP A 273 -14.32 1.01 10.48
N ALA A 274 -14.61 1.15 9.18
CA ALA A 274 -14.71 0.01 8.27
C ALA A 274 -13.35 -0.70 8.08
N LEU A 275 -12.24 0.03 8.05
CA LEU A 275 -10.89 -0.56 8.01
C LEU A 275 -10.61 -1.35 9.31
N VAL A 276 -10.93 -0.79 10.48
CA VAL A 276 -10.77 -1.48 11.76
C VAL A 276 -11.53 -2.80 11.78
N ILE A 277 -12.80 -2.79 11.33
CA ILE A 277 -13.63 -4.00 11.24
C ILE A 277 -13.05 -5.00 10.24
N ALA A 278 -12.70 -4.54 9.03
CA ALA A 278 -12.23 -5.42 7.95
C ALA A 278 -10.90 -6.10 8.31
N PHE A 279 -9.95 -5.37 8.88
CA PHE A 279 -8.65 -5.93 9.27
C PHE A 279 -8.70 -6.71 10.60
N ALA A 280 -9.79 -6.62 11.37
CA ALA A 280 -10.06 -7.49 12.51
C ALA A 280 -10.69 -8.83 12.12
N ASP A 281 -11.20 -8.97 10.89
CA ASP A 281 -11.83 -10.20 10.39
C ASP A 281 -10.83 -11.38 10.43
N PRO A 282 -11.22 -12.56 10.99
CA PRO A 282 -10.33 -13.71 11.10
C PRO A 282 -9.76 -14.20 9.76
N VAL A 283 -10.57 -14.16 8.68
CA VAL A 283 -10.14 -14.58 7.33
C VAL A 283 -9.06 -13.64 6.81
N VAL A 284 -9.22 -12.33 7.01
CA VAL A 284 -8.23 -11.33 6.64
C VAL A 284 -6.95 -11.50 7.44
N LYS A 285 -7.05 -11.68 8.76
CA LYS A 285 -5.88 -11.94 9.64
C LYS A 285 -5.10 -13.18 9.20
N GLU A 286 -5.80 -14.27 8.90
CA GLU A 286 -5.15 -15.50 8.43
C GLU A 286 -4.46 -15.30 7.09
N ALA A 287 -5.12 -14.63 6.13
CA ALA A 287 -4.54 -14.31 4.83
C ALA A 287 -3.30 -13.43 4.95
N MET A 288 -3.34 -12.40 5.82
CA MET A 288 -2.20 -11.53 6.09
C MET A 288 -1.03 -12.28 6.73
N ALA A 289 -1.31 -13.13 7.72
CA ALA A 289 -0.28 -13.94 8.39
C ALA A 289 0.41 -14.92 7.42
N LYS A 290 -0.35 -15.58 6.52
CA LYS A 290 0.21 -16.46 5.47
C LYS A 290 1.14 -15.72 4.51
N GLN A 291 0.88 -14.44 4.28
CA GLN A 291 1.71 -13.56 3.46
C GLN A 291 2.89 -12.96 4.25
N GLY A 292 2.95 -13.16 5.55
CA GLY A 292 3.94 -12.55 6.44
C GLY A 292 3.70 -11.07 6.73
N ASN A 293 2.53 -10.55 6.37
CA ASN A 293 2.14 -9.18 6.64
C ASN A 293 1.76 -9.00 8.10
N THR A 294 2.11 -7.84 8.65
CA THR A 294 1.61 -7.38 9.96
C THR A 294 0.38 -6.50 9.77
N ILE A 295 -0.59 -6.64 10.68
CA ILE A 295 -1.77 -5.76 10.73
C ILE A 295 -1.61 -4.82 11.91
N ASN A 296 -1.75 -3.51 11.65
CA ASN A 296 -1.78 -2.47 12.67
C ASN A 296 -2.58 -1.27 12.12
N VAL A 297 -3.89 -1.30 12.31
CA VAL A 297 -4.75 -0.18 11.89
C VAL A 297 -4.58 0.96 12.89
N SER A 298 -3.89 2.01 12.47
CA SER A 298 -3.60 3.19 13.29
C SER A 298 -4.81 4.12 13.39
N THR A 299 -4.78 5.06 14.35
CA THR A 299 -5.71 6.19 14.34
C THR A 299 -5.43 7.11 13.15
N THR A 300 -6.41 7.93 12.80
CA THR A 300 -6.27 8.93 11.71
C THR A 300 -5.21 9.98 12.05
N GLU A 301 -5.15 10.44 13.30
CA GLU A 301 -4.16 11.41 13.78
C GLU A 301 -2.75 10.87 13.65
N PHE A 302 -2.55 9.60 14.05
CA PHE A 302 -1.26 8.94 13.85
C PHE A 302 -0.89 8.88 12.38
N ALA A 303 -1.80 8.44 11.49
CA ALA A 303 -1.55 8.35 10.06
C ALA A 303 -1.13 9.71 9.47
N GLN A 304 -1.82 10.80 9.82
CA GLN A 304 -1.49 12.15 9.36
C GLN A 304 -0.09 12.59 9.77
N GLY A 305 0.32 12.31 11.00
CA GLY A 305 1.68 12.58 11.49
C GLY A 305 2.72 11.70 10.80
N TYR A 306 2.40 10.42 10.64
CA TYR A 306 3.28 9.41 10.08
C TYR A 306 3.64 9.67 8.62
N PHE A 307 2.66 10.01 7.77
CA PHE A 307 2.95 10.37 6.37
C PHE A 307 3.93 11.55 6.24
N ARG A 308 3.85 12.54 7.13
CA ARG A 308 4.79 13.68 7.14
C ARG A 308 6.18 13.26 7.60
N SER A 309 6.27 12.55 8.71
CA SER A 309 7.57 12.09 9.25
C SER A 309 8.29 11.12 8.30
N GLU A 310 7.54 10.22 7.66
CA GLU A 310 8.10 9.30 6.67
C GLU A 310 8.58 10.04 5.41
N LYS A 311 7.87 11.06 4.93
CA LYS A 311 8.36 11.92 3.84
C LYS A 311 9.74 12.50 4.15
N ASP A 312 9.91 13.07 5.34
CA ASP A 312 11.19 13.66 5.77
C ASP A 312 12.29 12.59 5.94
N LYS A 313 11.94 11.43 6.47
CA LYS A 313 12.85 10.29 6.60
C LYS A 313 13.34 9.81 5.23
N TYR A 314 12.41 9.55 4.29
CA TYR A 314 12.76 9.07 2.95
C TYR A 314 13.52 10.10 2.13
N ALA A 315 13.28 11.40 2.30
CA ALA A 315 14.09 12.43 1.68
C ALA A 315 15.58 12.32 2.07
N LYS A 316 15.85 12.05 3.36
CA LYS A 316 17.22 11.81 3.85
C LYS A 316 17.83 10.51 3.29
N LEU A 317 17.02 9.44 3.21
CA LEU A 317 17.47 8.15 2.68
C LEU A 317 17.77 8.22 1.19
N VAL A 318 16.93 8.85 0.38
CA VAL A 318 17.14 9.08 -1.07
C VAL A 318 18.43 9.86 -1.30
N LYS A 319 18.66 10.94 -0.53
CA LYS A 319 19.91 11.71 -0.61
C LYS A 319 21.12 10.87 -0.23
N LYS A 320 21.04 10.06 0.83
CA LYS A 320 22.12 9.16 1.26
C LYS A 320 22.43 8.09 0.21
N ALA A 321 21.41 7.56 -0.45
CA ALA A 321 21.54 6.56 -1.52
C ALA A 321 22.07 7.15 -2.83
N GLY A 322 22.23 8.47 -2.95
CA GLY A 322 22.74 9.12 -4.17
C GLY A 322 21.77 9.07 -5.35
N ILE A 323 20.46 8.84 -5.08
CA ILE A 323 19.45 8.80 -6.14
C ILE A 323 19.22 10.21 -6.65
N GLU A 324 19.49 10.44 -7.94
CA GLU A 324 19.29 11.73 -8.59
C GLU A 324 17.84 12.01 -8.89
N LEU A 325 17.46 13.30 -8.85
CA LEU A 325 16.15 13.78 -9.27
C LEU A 325 15.94 13.59 -10.78
N GLN A 326 14.85 12.94 -11.14
CA GLN A 326 14.46 12.63 -12.51
C GLN A 326 13.42 13.60 -13.08
#